data_28e39b86de8e3ddcd6a13e8e87e671aa
#
_entry.id   28e39b86de8e3ddcd6a13e8e87e671aa
#
_cell.length_a   1.000
_cell.length_b   1.000
_cell.length_c   1.000
_cell.angle_alpha   90.00
_cell.angle_beta   90.00
_cell.angle_gamma   90.00
#
_symmetry.space_group_name_H-M   'P 1'
#
loop_
_entity.id
_entity.type
_entity.pdbx_description
1 polymer ?
#
loop_
_entity_poly.entity_id
_entity_poly.type
_entity_poly.pdbx_seq_one_letter_code
_entity_poly.pdbx_strand_id
1 'polypeptide(L)'
;LSLALKFPEFIDRVEEILAEFRSLHEATGGEKPACAPVRVAVLNAWGKVRTWQTHMVAHALWYKQIHTYLGVIEALAGLPFDVRFMSFDEVIDGGDSSLEDVDVVINAGAANTAFSGGEVWEDLRLQDTLRRFVARGGGFIGIGQPTASLGTQGQADRGGICRGSVFALA
;
A
#
# COMPACT_ATOMS: atom_id res chain seq x y z
N LEU A 1 -16.22 -19.21 8.87
CA LEU A 1 -16.72 -20.31 9.72
C LEU A 1 -16.22 -21.69 9.27
N SER A 2 -16.06 -21.95 7.97
CA SER A 2 -15.63 -23.26 7.48
C SER A 2 -14.15 -23.59 7.70
N LEU A 3 -13.27 -22.58 7.72
CA LEU A 3 -11.83 -22.78 7.96
C LEU A 3 -11.54 -23.12 9.42
N ALA A 4 -12.14 -22.42 10.36
CA ALA A 4 -11.97 -22.67 11.78
C ALA A 4 -12.43 -24.06 12.19
N LEU A 5 -13.50 -24.58 11.56
CA LEU A 5 -14.01 -25.92 11.82
C LEU A 5 -13.16 -27.04 11.18
N LYS A 6 -12.44 -26.74 10.10
CA LYS A 6 -11.59 -27.70 9.38
C LYS A 6 -10.16 -27.78 9.91
N PHE A 7 -9.68 -26.71 10.50
CA PHE A 7 -8.29 -26.56 10.95
C PHE A 7 -8.25 -25.90 12.32
N PRO A 8 -8.68 -26.59 13.39
CA PRO A 8 -8.67 -26.03 14.75
C PRO A 8 -7.27 -25.61 15.19
N GLU A 9 -6.24 -26.37 14.84
CA GLU A 9 -4.84 -26.04 15.13
C GLU A 9 -4.39 -24.70 14.53
N PHE A 10 -5.00 -24.27 13.42
CA PHE A 10 -4.74 -22.95 12.87
C PHE A 10 -5.32 -21.85 13.77
N ILE A 11 -6.49 -22.07 14.31
CA ILE A 11 -7.11 -21.10 15.22
C ILE A 11 -6.31 -21.00 16.52
N ASP A 12 -5.93 -22.15 17.09
CA ASP A 12 -5.09 -22.20 18.29
C ASP A 12 -3.80 -21.40 18.09
N ARG A 13 -3.15 -21.57 16.93
CA ARG A 13 -1.92 -20.83 16.61
C ARG A 13 -2.15 -19.33 16.45
N VAL A 14 -3.26 -18.92 15.85
CA VAL A 14 -3.64 -17.51 15.73
C VAL A 14 -3.89 -16.92 17.12
N GLU A 15 -4.57 -17.64 18.00
CA GLU A 15 -4.84 -17.21 19.38
C GLU A 15 -3.55 -17.06 20.20
N GLU A 16 -2.59 -17.98 20.07
CA GLU A 16 -1.25 -17.85 20.67
C GLU A 16 -0.54 -16.57 20.22
N ILE A 17 -0.49 -16.32 18.91
CA ILE A 17 0.13 -15.12 18.35
C ILE A 17 -0.55 -13.86 18.86
N LEU A 18 -1.88 -13.84 18.88
CA LEU A 18 -2.64 -12.69 19.38
C LEU A 18 -2.40 -12.47 20.89
N ALA A 19 -2.23 -13.54 21.66
CA ALA A 19 -1.92 -13.46 23.09
C ALA A 19 -0.52 -12.85 23.30
N GLU A 20 0.45 -13.25 22.48
CA GLU A 20 1.80 -12.68 22.50
C GLU A 20 1.78 -11.18 22.20
N PHE A 21 1.08 -10.74 21.15
CA PHE A 21 0.93 -9.32 20.83
C PHE A 21 0.23 -8.53 21.95
N ARG A 22 -0.79 -9.09 22.59
CA ARG A 22 -1.44 -8.45 23.74
C ARG A 22 -0.48 -8.27 24.89
N SER A 23 0.29 -9.33 25.21
CA SER A 23 1.29 -9.28 26.27
C SER A 23 2.36 -8.22 26.00
N LEU A 24 2.84 -8.11 24.77
CA LEU A 24 3.78 -7.07 24.37
C LEU A 24 3.16 -5.67 24.49
N HIS A 25 1.92 -5.51 24.06
CA HIS A 25 1.20 -4.24 24.18
C HIS A 25 1.02 -3.81 25.65
N GLU A 26 0.65 -4.76 26.51
CA GLU A 26 0.52 -4.52 27.97
C GLU A 26 1.87 -4.17 28.60
N ALA A 27 2.94 -4.90 28.22
CA ALA A 27 4.28 -4.68 28.75
C ALA A 27 4.86 -3.31 28.35
N THR A 28 4.48 -2.82 27.17
CA THR A 28 4.91 -1.50 26.67
C THR A 28 3.95 -0.36 27.06
N GLY A 29 2.84 -0.67 27.73
CA GLY A 29 1.78 0.29 28.03
C GLY A 29 1.12 0.90 26.78
N GLY A 30 1.31 0.27 25.61
CA GLY A 30 0.84 0.78 24.33
C GLY A 30 1.62 2.01 23.84
N GLU A 31 2.71 2.36 24.50
CA GLU A 31 3.54 3.50 24.11
C GLU A 31 4.28 3.20 22.81
N LYS A 32 4.34 4.21 21.94
CA LYS A 32 5.18 4.15 20.74
C LYS A 32 6.66 4.22 21.13
N PRO A 33 7.57 3.59 20.37
CA PRO A 33 9.01 3.68 20.61
C PRO A 33 9.47 5.12 20.73
N ALA A 34 10.38 5.40 21.68
CA ALA A 34 10.93 6.74 21.90
C ALA A 34 11.74 7.28 20.71
N CYS A 35 12.29 6.40 19.88
CA CYS A 35 12.88 6.78 18.61
C CYS A 35 11.80 6.68 17.53
N ALA A 36 11.57 7.75 16.80
CA ALA A 36 10.68 7.72 15.65
C ALA A 36 11.33 6.91 14.52
N PRO A 37 10.93 5.65 14.29
CA PRO A 37 11.40 4.93 13.12
C PRO A 37 10.91 5.64 11.87
N VAL A 38 11.56 5.38 10.73
CA VAL A 38 11.05 5.83 9.43
C VAL A 38 9.65 5.25 9.22
N ARG A 39 8.69 6.13 8.94
CA ARG A 39 7.27 5.78 8.79
C ARG A 39 6.98 5.52 7.33
N VAL A 40 6.69 4.27 7.03
CA VAL A 40 6.47 3.78 5.68
C VAL A 40 5.00 3.48 5.46
N ALA A 41 4.40 4.08 4.46
CA ALA A 41 3.05 3.76 4.00
C ALA A 41 3.11 2.90 2.75
N VAL A 42 2.53 1.71 2.80
CA VAL A 42 2.36 0.83 1.62
C VAL A 42 0.95 1.03 1.10
N LEU A 43 0.84 1.56 -0.13
CA LEU A 43 -0.46 1.80 -0.75
C LEU A 43 -1.12 0.50 -1.17
N ASN A 44 -2.44 0.44 -1.05
CA ASN A 44 -3.26 -0.66 -1.51
C ASN A 44 -4.61 -0.16 -2.04
N ALA A 45 -5.24 -0.94 -2.90
CA ALA A 45 -6.55 -0.62 -3.47
C ALA A 45 -7.73 -1.21 -2.68
N TRP A 46 -7.51 -1.60 -1.42
CA TRP A 46 -8.58 -2.06 -0.54
C TRP A 46 -9.39 -0.86 -0.07
N GLY A 47 -10.70 -0.92 -0.19
CA GLY A 47 -11.60 0.17 0.16
C GLY A 47 -12.61 0.44 -0.94
N LYS A 48 -13.06 1.69 -1.06
CA LYS A 48 -14.08 2.11 -2.05
C LYS A 48 -13.62 1.98 -3.50
N VAL A 49 -12.31 2.13 -3.75
CA VAL A 49 -11.68 2.02 -5.08
C VAL A 49 -11.63 0.58 -5.58
N ARG A 50 -12.15 -0.35 -4.82
CA ARG A 50 -12.21 -1.75 -5.17
C ARG A 50 -13.18 -1.98 -6.33
N THR A 51 -12.66 -1.89 -7.54
CA THR A 51 -13.42 -2.08 -8.77
C THR A 51 -13.56 -3.56 -9.13
N TRP A 52 -14.50 -3.84 -10.04
CA TRP A 52 -14.66 -5.18 -10.62
C TRP A 52 -13.37 -5.68 -11.30
N GLN A 53 -12.61 -4.81 -11.93
CA GLN A 53 -11.31 -5.14 -12.50
C GLN A 53 -10.32 -5.61 -11.43
N THR A 54 -10.29 -4.93 -10.30
CA THR A 54 -9.52 -5.32 -9.13
C THR A 54 -9.88 -6.76 -8.70
N HIS A 55 -11.14 -7.12 -8.79
CA HIS A 55 -11.65 -8.44 -8.41
C HIS A 55 -11.30 -9.52 -9.42
N MET A 56 -11.48 -9.24 -10.72
CA MET A 56 -11.15 -10.15 -11.82
C MET A 56 -9.66 -10.47 -11.87
N VAL A 57 -8.86 -9.46 -11.66
CA VAL A 57 -7.41 -9.59 -11.68
C VAL A 57 -6.90 -10.37 -10.46
N ALA A 58 -7.55 -10.24 -9.32
CA ALA A 58 -7.25 -11.08 -8.17
C ALA A 58 -7.51 -12.57 -8.45
N HIS A 59 -8.46 -12.91 -9.30
CA HIS A 59 -8.77 -14.30 -9.63
C HIS A 59 -7.93 -14.90 -10.77
N ALA A 60 -7.59 -14.13 -11.79
CA ALA A 60 -6.95 -14.64 -13.00
C ALA A 60 -5.43 -14.48 -13.03
N LEU A 61 -4.91 -13.43 -12.40
CA LEU A 61 -3.48 -13.05 -12.43
C LEU A 61 -2.92 -12.77 -11.03
N TRP A 62 -3.63 -13.17 -9.99
CA TRP A 62 -3.28 -12.86 -8.61
C TRP A 62 -1.81 -13.20 -8.28
N TYR A 63 -1.29 -14.24 -8.89
CA TYR A 63 0.06 -14.70 -8.67
C TYR A 63 1.12 -13.64 -9.03
N LYS A 64 1.04 -13.07 -10.22
CA LYS A 64 1.99 -12.05 -10.69
C LYS A 64 1.87 -10.72 -9.94
N GLN A 65 0.67 -10.43 -9.46
CA GLN A 65 0.38 -9.16 -8.79
C GLN A 65 0.75 -9.20 -7.33
N ILE A 66 0.46 -10.31 -6.68
CA ILE A 66 0.81 -10.55 -5.29
C ILE A 66 2.32 -10.59 -5.07
N HIS A 67 3.09 -11.16 -5.99
CA HIS A 67 4.53 -11.31 -5.79
C HIS A 67 5.25 -9.99 -5.51
N THR A 68 4.95 -8.96 -6.27
CA THR A 68 5.60 -7.66 -6.04
C THR A 68 5.20 -7.08 -4.69
N TYR A 69 3.94 -7.21 -4.33
CA TYR A 69 3.41 -6.71 -3.06
C TYR A 69 3.96 -7.50 -1.86
N LEU A 70 3.96 -8.83 -1.95
CA LEU A 70 4.56 -9.69 -0.91
C LEU A 70 6.05 -9.45 -0.77
N GLY A 71 6.77 -9.26 -1.88
CA GLY A 71 8.19 -8.91 -1.85
C GLY A 71 8.46 -7.60 -1.10
N VAL A 72 7.57 -6.62 -1.20
CA VAL A 72 7.65 -5.40 -0.38
C VAL A 72 7.47 -5.72 1.10
N ILE A 73 6.46 -6.52 1.43
CA ILE A 73 6.20 -6.92 2.82
C ILE A 73 7.39 -7.70 3.40
N GLU A 74 7.92 -8.66 2.65
CA GLU A 74 9.10 -9.41 3.05
C GLU A 74 10.33 -8.52 3.24
N ALA A 75 10.54 -7.57 2.33
CA ALA A 75 11.68 -6.65 2.41
C ALA A 75 11.58 -5.70 3.61
N LEU A 76 10.38 -5.36 4.06
CA LEU A 76 10.16 -4.51 5.22
C LEU A 76 10.12 -5.30 6.53
N ALA A 77 9.89 -6.61 6.47
CA ALA A 77 9.77 -7.45 7.66
C ALA A 77 11.10 -7.47 8.45
N GLY A 78 10.99 -7.25 9.76
CA GLY A 78 12.14 -7.26 10.67
C GLY A 78 13.03 -6.02 10.59
N LEU A 79 12.70 -5.04 9.75
CA LEU A 79 13.39 -3.76 9.74
C LEU A 79 12.76 -2.79 10.76
N PRO A 80 13.54 -1.85 11.31
CA PRO A 80 13.06 -0.91 12.32
C PRO A 80 12.25 0.24 11.69
N PHE A 81 11.25 -0.11 10.90
CA PHE A 81 10.33 0.83 10.27
C PHE A 81 8.94 0.73 10.91
N ASP A 82 8.25 1.86 10.99
CA ASP A 82 6.82 1.89 11.31
C ASP A 82 6.05 1.73 9.99
N VAL A 83 5.60 0.51 9.70
CA VAL A 83 4.93 0.17 8.44
C VAL A 83 3.42 0.19 8.63
N ARG A 84 2.73 0.98 7.82
CA ARG A 84 1.28 0.99 7.75
C ARG A 84 0.79 0.76 6.33
N PHE A 85 -0.39 0.17 6.21
CA PHE A 85 -1.07 0.01 4.94
C PHE A 85 -2.12 1.10 4.80
N MET A 86 -2.08 1.81 3.68
CA MET A 86 -3.01 2.89 3.38
C MET A 86 -3.76 2.60 2.09
N SER A 87 -5.06 2.82 2.11
CA SER A 87 -5.83 2.76 0.88
C SER A 87 -5.65 4.04 0.05
N PHE A 88 -5.85 3.93 -1.26
CA PHE A 88 -5.88 5.11 -2.12
C PHE A 88 -7.00 6.09 -1.71
N ASP A 89 -8.13 5.56 -1.22
CA ASP A 89 -9.24 6.39 -0.73
C ASP A 89 -8.81 7.26 0.46
N GLU A 90 -8.02 6.72 1.39
CA GLU A 90 -7.50 7.50 2.52
C GLU A 90 -6.62 8.66 2.06
N VAL A 91 -5.80 8.44 1.02
CA VAL A 91 -4.96 9.51 0.45
C VAL A 91 -5.80 10.53 -0.31
N ILE A 92 -6.80 10.10 -1.07
CA ILE A 92 -7.68 10.98 -1.84
C ILE A 92 -8.55 11.84 -0.92
N ASP A 93 -9.19 11.22 0.05
CA ASP A 93 -10.14 11.89 0.95
C ASP A 93 -9.42 12.72 2.01
N GLY A 94 -8.28 12.26 2.52
CA GLY A 94 -7.49 12.97 3.53
C GLY A 94 -6.52 14.00 2.97
N GLY A 95 -6.20 13.93 1.67
CA GLY A 95 -5.26 14.85 1.05
C GLY A 95 -3.91 14.91 1.77
N ASP A 96 -3.37 16.10 1.91
CA ASP A 96 -2.05 16.30 2.53
C ASP A 96 -1.97 15.81 3.97
N SER A 97 -3.06 15.90 4.73
CA SER A 97 -3.09 15.48 6.13
C SER A 97 -2.95 13.97 6.31
N SER A 98 -3.36 13.17 5.33
CA SER A 98 -3.19 11.71 5.38
C SER A 98 -1.73 11.28 5.36
N LEU A 99 -0.84 12.13 4.87
CA LEU A 99 0.59 11.87 4.70
C LEU A 99 1.50 12.71 5.63
N GLU A 100 0.95 13.43 6.61
CA GLU A 100 1.74 14.23 7.55
C GLU A 100 2.69 13.36 8.39
N ASP A 101 2.21 12.19 8.76
CA ASP A 101 2.98 11.22 9.57
C ASP A 101 3.67 10.15 8.72
N VAL A 102 3.91 10.40 7.44
CA VAL A 102 4.57 9.47 6.52
C VAL A 102 5.88 10.07 6.07
N ASP A 103 6.93 9.27 6.07
CA ASP A 103 8.23 9.66 5.52
C ASP A 103 8.43 9.06 4.11
N VAL A 104 7.92 7.85 3.89
CA VAL A 104 8.04 7.15 2.60
C VAL A 104 6.71 6.50 2.22
N VAL A 105 6.30 6.71 0.98
CA VAL A 105 5.16 6.00 0.36
C VAL A 105 5.68 4.96 -0.62
N ILE A 106 5.22 3.73 -0.51
CA ILE A 106 5.54 2.64 -1.45
C ILE A 106 4.28 2.25 -2.21
N ASN A 107 4.37 2.24 -3.52
CA ASN A 107 3.35 1.64 -4.39
C ASN A 107 3.97 0.53 -5.25
N ALA A 108 3.37 -0.65 -5.26
CA ALA A 108 3.95 -1.82 -5.89
C ALA A 108 2.94 -2.58 -6.75
N GLY A 109 3.41 -3.10 -7.86
CA GLY A 109 2.64 -3.96 -8.74
C GLY A 109 2.78 -3.62 -10.21
N ALA A 110 2.14 -4.42 -11.04
CA ALA A 110 2.00 -4.13 -12.46
C ALA A 110 0.91 -3.08 -12.69
N ALA A 111 0.97 -2.38 -13.82
CA ALA A 111 -0.06 -1.43 -14.21
C ALA A 111 -1.47 -2.06 -14.19
N ASN A 112 -2.45 -1.27 -13.84
CA ASN A 112 -3.86 -1.65 -13.80
C ASN A 112 -4.17 -2.87 -12.92
N THR A 113 -3.44 -3.04 -11.84
CA THR A 113 -3.70 -4.11 -10.89
C THR A 113 -4.35 -3.59 -9.62
N ALA A 114 -5.00 -4.50 -8.91
CA ALA A 114 -5.63 -4.23 -7.63
C ALA A 114 -4.68 -3.62 -6.59
N PHE A 115 -3.43 -4.02 -6.64
CA PHE A 115 -2.44 -3.59 -5.65
C PHE A 115 -1.79 -2.26 -6.00
N SER A 116 -1.60 -1.99 -7.28
CA SER A 116 -1.00 -0.74 -7.76
C SER A 116 -1.99 0.42 -7.94
N GLY A 117 -3.29 0.16 -7.82
CA GLY A 117 -4.35 1.17 -7.89
C GLY A 117 -5.00 1.34 -9.26
N GLY A 118 -4.40 0.87 -10.34
CA GLY A 118 -4.99 0.93 -11.69
C GLY A 118 -5.51 2.32 -12.05
N GLU A 119 -6.79 2.41 -12.41
CA GLU A 119 -7.46 3.65 -12.84
C GLU A 119 -7.54 4.74 -11.76
N VAL A 120 -7.34 4.40 -10.49
CA VAL A 120 -7.32 5.41 -9.42
C VAL A 120 -6.23 6.47 -9.64
N TRP A 121 -5.19 6.13 -10.39
CA TRP A 121 -4.13 7.07 -10.75
C TRP A 121 -4.55 8.17 -11.72
N GLU A 122 -5.75 8.09 -12.29
CA GLU A 122 -6.38 9.16 -13.07
C GLU A 122 -6.97 10.26 -12.17
N ASP A 123 -7.19 9.98 -10.88
CA ASP A 123 -7.68 11.00 -9.94
C ASP A 123 -6.59 12.04 -9.67
N LEU A 124 -6.87 13.28 -10.08
CA LEU A 124 -5.93 14.39 -9.92
C LEU A 124 -5.65 14.72 -8.44
N ARG A 125 -6.59 14.45 -7.55
CA ARG A 125 -6.38 14.68 -6.10
C ARG A 125 -5.28 13.77 -5.57
N LEU A 126 -5.30 12.50 -5.97
CA LEU A 126 -4.22 11.56 -5.61
C LEU A 126 -2.87 12.03 -6.14
N GLN A 127 -2.83 12.36 -7.43
CA GLN A 127 -1.60 12.80 -8.09
C GLN A 127 -1.02 14.07 -7.43
N ASP A 128 -1.87 15.06 -7.17
CA ASP A 128 -1.45 16.34 -6.58
C ASP A 128 -1.02 16.17 -5.12
N THR A 129 -1.71 15.34 -4.35
CA THR A 129 -1.31 15.02 -2.98
C THR A 129 0.07 14.37 -2.94
N LEU A 130 0.32 13.37 -3.78
CA LEU A 130 1.63 12.72 -3.83
C LEU A 130 2.74 13.64 -4.36
N ARG A 131 2.45 14.49 -5.34
CA ARG A 131 3.42 15.50 -5.81
C ARG A 131 3.79 16.48 -4.70
N ARG A 132 2.80 16.99 -3.96
CA ARG A 132 3.06 17.87 -2.82
C ARG A 132 3.81 17.15 -1.71
N PHE A 133 3.48 15.89 -1.45
CA PHE A 133 4.20 15.08 -0.47
C PHE A 133 5.70 14.99 -0.82
N VAL A 134 6.04 14.65 -2.06
CA VAL A 134 7.45 14.59 -2.49
C VAL A 134 8.10 15.96 -2.51
N ALA A 135 7.38 17.00 -2.94
CA ALA A 135 7.89 18.36 -2.91
C ALA A 135 8.23 18.87 -1.49
N ARG A 136 7.57 18.31 -0.47
CA ARG A 136 7.89 18.60 0.95
C ARG A 136 9.03 17.73 1.51
N GLY A 137 9.63 16.86 0.71
CA GLY A 137 10.73 16.00 1.11
C GLY A 137 10.33 14.55 1.44
N GLY A 138 9.08 14.17 1.22
CA GLY A 138 8.62 12.78 1.34
C GLY A 138 9.22 11.89 0.26
N GLY A 139 9.53 10.62 0.60
CA GLY A 139 10.02 9.63 -0.35
C GLY A 139 8.87 8.91 -1.06
N PHE A 140 8.98 8.68 -2.36
CA PHE A 140 8.05 7.81 -3.08
C PHE A 140 8.81 6.71 -3.80
N ILE A 141 8.46 5.45 -3.52
CA ILE A 141 9.07 4.27 -4.14
C ILE A 141 8.01 3.56 -4.97
N GLY A 142 8.26 3.47 -6.28
CA GLY A 142 7.45 2.69 -7.21
C GLY A 142 8.15 1.39 -7.58
N ILE A 143 7.46 0.25 -7.45
CA ILE A 143 8.01 -1.07 -7.77
C ILE A 143 7.20 -1.72 -8.88
N GLY A 144 7.84 -2.04 -9.99
CA GLY A 144 7.19 -2.55 -11.19
C GLY A 144 6.69 -1.41 -12.09
N GLN A 145 5.40 -1.33 -12.32
CA GLN A 145 4.74 -0.25 -13.07
C GLN A 145 3.62 0.39 -12.23
N PRO A 146 3.92 0.84 -11.05
CA PRO A 146 2.92 1.12 -10.02
C PRO A 146 2.04 2.33 -10.32
N THR A 147 2.51 3.28 -11.12
CA THR A 147 1.81 4.53 -11.41
C THR A 147 1.33 4.63 -12.86
N ALA A 148 1.51 3.56 -13.65
CA ALA A 148 1.03 3.52 -15.02
C ALA A 148 -0.42 3.07 -15.04
N SER A 149 -1.35 3.92 -15.45
CA SER A 149 -2.66 3.49 -15.92
C SER A 149 -2.58 3.22 -17.42
N LEU A 150 -3.22 2.15 -17.87
CA LEU A 150 -3.47 1.94 -19.28
C LEU A 150 -4.79 2.63 -19.60
N GLY A 151 -4.76 3.62 -20.47
CA GLY A 151 -5.98 4.23 -20.99
C GLY A 151 -6.92 3.18 -21.62
N THR A 152 -8.16 3.52 -21.82
CA THR A 152 -9.22 2.65 -22.35
C THR A 152 -8.90 1.96 -23.67
N GLN A 153 -7.82 2.34 -24.33
CA GLN A 153 -7.31 1.74 -25.57
C GLN A 153 -6.02 0.93 -25.41
N GLY A 154 -5.65 0.56 -24.19
CA GLY A 154 -4.46 -0.27 -23.93
C GLY A 154 -3.13 0.48 -24.14
N GLN A 155 -3.15 1.78 -24.38
CA GLN A 155 -1.95 2.62 -24.41
C GLN A 155 -1.67 3.13 -22.99
N ALA A 156 -0.39 3.08 -22.60
CA ALA A 156 0.05 3.74 -21.38
C ALA A 156 -0.33 5.22 -21.49
N ASP A 157 -1.16 5.68 -20.56
CA ASP A 157 -1.59 7.06 -20.57
C ASP A 157 -0.38 7.96 -20.40
N ARG A 158 -0.16 8.75 -21.45
CA ARG A 158 1.01 9.62 -21.55
C ARG A 158 0.92 10.83 -20.62
N GLY A 159 -0.19 11.04 -19.97
CA GLY A 159 -0.44 12.10 -19.01
C GLY A 159 -0.31 11.68 -17.53
N GLY A 160 -0.17 10.38 -17.25
CA GLY A 160 -0.02 9.89 -15.90
C GLY A 160 1.25 10.40 -15.20
N ILE A 161 1.34 10.18 -13.92
CA ILE A 161 2.50 10.50 -13.08
C ILE A 161 3.83 10.06 -13.73
N CYS A 162 3.79 9.04 -14.60
CA CYS A 162 4.95 8.56 -15.35
C CYS A 162 5.57 9.56 -16.33
N ARG A 163 4.90 10.63 -16.71
CA ARG A 163 5.47 11.62 -17.67
C ARG A 163 5.90 12.94 -17.06
N GLY A 164 5.41 13.28 -15.97
CA GLY A 164 5.88 14.42 -15.20
C GLY A 164 6.12 13.91 -13.80
N SER A 165 6.66 12.68 -13.77
CA SER A 165 6.60 11.89 -12.57
C SER A 165 7.14 12.68 -11.43
N VAL A 166 6.57 12.42 -10.30
CA VAL A 166 7.10 12.72 -8.99
C VAL A 166 8.61 12.46 -8.93
N PHE A 167 9.13 11.60 -9.80
CA PHE A 167 10.55 11.23 -9.95
C PHE A 167 11.33 12.05 -10.98
N ALA A 168 10.71 12.88 -11.79
CA ALA A 168 11.41 13.76 -12.74
C ALA A 168 11.91 15.05 -12.08
N LEU A 169 11.85 15.13 -10.78
CA LEU A 169 12.32 16.26 -9.97
C LEU A 169 13.60 15.94 -9.17
N ALA A 170 14.31 14.88 -9.57
CA ALA A 170 15.65 14.62 -9.05
C ALA A 170 16.70 15.25 -9.93
#